data_3018a31007b45855a4776efa8b7ff57e
#
_entry.id   3018a31007b45855a4776efa8b7ff57e
#
_cell.length_a   1.000
_cell.length_b   1.000
_cell.length_c   1.000
_cell.angle_alpha   90.00
_cell.angle_beta   90.00
_cell.angle_gamma   90.00
#
_symmetry.space_group_name_H-M   'P 1'
#
loop_
_entity.id
_entity.type
_entity.pdbx_description
1 polymer ?
#
loop_
_entity_poly.entity_id
_entity_poly.type
_entity_poly.pdbx_seq_one_letter_code
_entity_poly.pdbx_strand_id
1 'polypeptide(L)'
;MYAWFFAGAQSVVAQENVLPTHEYYTEEYIAKIYIEEPKRALQLLDEAENLNCMPSNMINDLRSRTYRNMYMNKSAFVYARKAYVIDSIQGTDPSHLLEMTIDLAEISFLLSRFEQSVKYATEGIALARKNGNKGSEAKLLFCLGENKKVLGLKREGYAYFDQAIDLIKGESDM
;
A
#
# COMPACT_ATOMS: atom_id res chain seq x y z
N MET A 1 -10.38 55.22 -46.74
CA MET A 1 -10.73 54.80 -45.38
C MET A 1 -10.42 53.33 -45.32
N TYR A 2 -9.20 52.95 -44.93
CA TYR A 2 -8.75 51.54 -44.87
C TYR A 2 -8.70 51.11 -43.39
N ALA A 3 -9.56 50.17 -43.01
CA ALA A 3 -9.55 49.58 -41.71
C ALA A 3 -8.56 48.38 -41.70
N TRP A 4 -7.53 48.46 -40.86
CA TRP A 4 -6.60 47.35 -40.60
C TRP A 4 -7.18 46.43 -39.54
N PHE A 5 -7.51 45.21 -39.94
CA PHE A 5 -7.82 44.12 -38.98
C PHE A 5 -6.50 43.55 -38.49
N PHE A 6 -6.16 43.80 -37.24
CA PHE A 6 -5.12 43.06 -36.53
C PHE A 6 -5.74 41.69 -36.06
N ALA A 7 -5.41 40.67 -36.79
CA ALA A 7 -5.62 39.30 -36.31
C ALA A 7 -4.55 38.98 -35.27
N GLY A 8 -4.94 38.98 -34.00
CA GLY A 8 -4.08 38.51 -32.93
C GLY A 8 -3.86 37.01 -33.06
N ALA A 9 -2.67 36.63 -33.49
CA ALA A 9 -2.20 35.26 -33.39
C ALA A 9 -1.96 34.95 -31.91
N GLN A 10 -2.92 34.28 -31.25
CA GLN A 10 -2.65 33.61 -30.01
C GLN A 10 -1.70 32.45 -30.31
N SER A 11 -0.45 32.62 -29.92
CA SER A 11 0.50 31.50 -29.84
C SER A 11 -0.01 30.48 -28.81
N VAL A 12 -0.60 29.41 -29.31
CA VAL A 12 -0.76 28.18 -28.52
C VAL A 12 0.66 27.71 -28.25
N VAL A 13 1.16 28.02 -27.05
CA VAL A 13 2.35 27.37 -26.52
C VAL A 13 1.98 25.90 -26.38
N ALA A 14 2.44 25.10 -27.35
CA ALA A 14 2.42 23.66 -27.22
C ALA A 14 3.19 23.33 -25.92
N GLN A 15 2.49 22.89 -24.90
CA GLN A 15 3.16 22.21 -23.79
C GLN A 15 3.89 21.04 -24.44
N GLU A 16 5.21 21.16 -24.53
CA GLU A 16 6.06 20.02 -24.80
C GLU A 16 5.70 18.96 -23.79
N ASN A 17 5.06 17.89 -24.25
CA ASN A 17 4.97 16.64 -23.52
C ASN A 17 6.40 16.10 -23.41
N VAL A 18 7.17 16.62 -22.47
CA VAL A 18 8.41 16.02 -22.04
C VAL A 18 7.98 14.68 -21.44
N LEU A 19 8.21 13.60 -22.19
CA LEU A 19 8.03 12.24 -21.65
C LEU A 19 8.77 12.20 -20.32
N PRO A 20 8.10 11.81 -19.24
CA PRO A 20 8.73 11.79 -17.93
C PRO A 20 10.00 10.96 -18.03
N THR A 21 11.10 11.52 -17.55
CA THR A 21 12.37 10.79 -17.49
C THR A 21 12.20 9.57 -16.59
N HIS A 22 12.98 8.52 -16.79
CA HIS A 22 12.96 7.26 -16.04
C HIS A 22 12.99 7.47 -14.50
N GLU A 23 13.44 8.63 -14.06
CA GLU A 23 13.51 9.05 -12.65
C GLU A 23 12.16 9.16 -11.94
N TYR A 24 11.08 9.43 -12.67
CA TYR A 24 9.72 9.56 -12.09
C TYR A 24 9.00 8.23 -11.91
N TYR A 25 9.46 7.17 -12.58
CA TYR A 25 8.88 5.82 -12.50
C TYR A 25 9.64 4.94 -11.53
N THR A 26 10.04 5.49 -10.38
CA THR A 26 10.70 4.74 -9.32
C THR A 26 9.81 4.67 -8.09
N GLU A 27 9.95 3.58 -7.33
CA GLU A 27 9.26 3.43 -6.05
C GLU A 27 9.55 4.64 -5.15
N GLU A 28 10.83 5.03 -5.05
CA GLU A 28 11.27 6.13 -4.20
C GLU A 28 10.60 7.45 -4.56
N TYR A 29 10.48 7.79 -5.85
CA TYR A 29 9.84 9.03 -6.27
C TYR A 29 8.34 9.00 -5.99
N ILE A 30 7.65 7.91 -6.35
CA ILE A 30 6.20 7.79 -6.16
C ILE A 30 5.87 7.75 -4.67
N ALA A 31 6.71 7.08 -3.85
CA ALA A 31 6.56 7.07 -2.39
C ALA A 31 6.71 8.44 -1.73
N LYS A 32 7.40 9.39 -2.37
CA LYS A 32 7.48 10.78 -1.89
C LYS A 32 6.23 11.58 -2.19
N ILE A 33 5.58 11.35 -3.35
CA ILE A 33 4.50 12.21 -3.81
C ILE A 33 3.09 11.67 -3.53
N TYR A 34 2.92 10.36 -3.25
CA TYR A 34 1.57 9.76 -3.16
C TYR A 34 0.72 10.34 -2.03
N ILE A 35 1.34 10.96 -1.03
CA ILE A 35 0.64 11.59 0.09
C ILE A 35 0.10 12.97 -0.31
N GLU A 36 0.94 13.80 -0.93
CA GLU A 36 0.61 15.17 -1.28
C GLU A 36 -0.08 15.28 -2.63
N GLU A 37 0.33 14.47 -3.59
CA GLU A 37 -0.16 14.48 -4.97
C GLU A 37 -0.71 13.10 -5.41
N PRO A 38 -1.71 12.53 -4.72
CA PRO A 38 -2.14 11.15 -4.97
C PRO A 38 -2.66 10.91 -6.40
N LYS A 39 -3.29 11.89 -7.02
CA LYS A 39 -3.76 11.77 -8.41
C LYS A 39 -2.59 11.68 -9.39
N ARG A 40 -1.53 12.46 -9.15
CA ARG A 40 -0.31 12.41 -9.96
C ARG A 40 0.41 11.08 -9.77
N ALA A 41 0.50 10.59 -8.53
CA ALA A 41 1.08 9.28 -8.26
C ALA A 41 0.35 8.17 -9.02
N LEU A 42 -0.99 8.17 -9.03
CA LEU A 42 -1.79 7.19 -9.80
C LEU A 42 -1.54 7.30 -11.30
N GLN A 43 -1.46 8.53 -11.84
CA GLN A 43 -1.16 8.75 -13.25
C GLN A 43 0.22 8.19 -13.63
N LEU A 44 1.26 8.47 -12.84
CA LEU A 44 2.60 7.94 -13.07
C LEU A 44 2.64 6.39 -12.99
N LEU A 45 1.86 5.80 -12.10
CA LEU A 45 1.74 4.34 -12.00
C LEU A 45 1.04 3.74 -13.22
N ASP A 46 0.05 4.42 -13.81
CA ASP A 46 -0.60 4.00 -15.06
C ASP A 46 0.38 4.10 -16.24
N GLU A 47 1.18 5.16 -16.29
CA GLU A 47 2.23 5.35 -17.29
C GLU A 47 3.33 4.29 -17.14
N ALA A 48 3.80 4.02 -15.91
CA ALA A 48 4.80 2.99 -15.62
C ALA A 48 4.33 1.59 -16.03
N GLU A 49 3.05 1.27 -15.80
CA GLU A 49 2.45 0.01 -16.22
C GLU A 49 2.43 -0.12 -17.75
N ASN A 50 2.00 0.93 -18.45
CA ASN A 50 1.95 0.97 -19.92
C ASN A 50 3.35 0.85 -20.55
N LEU A 51 4.36 1.44 -19.93
CA LEU A 51 5.75 1.40 -20.39
C LEU A 51 6.49 0.13 -19.96
N ASN A 52 5.88 -0.69 -19.10
CA ASN A 52 6.52 -1.90 -18.55
C ASN A 52 7.87 -1.61 -17.85
N CYS A 53 7.99 -0.43 -17.20
CA CYS A 53 9.25 0.04 -16.60
C CYS A 53 9.34 -0.19 -15.08
N MET A 54 8.30 -0.78 -14.47
CA MET A 54 8.25 -1.12 -13.05
C MET A 54 7.57 -2.48 -12.84
N PRO A 55 8.01 -3.31 -11.88
CA PRO A 55 7.36 -4.58 -11.57
C PRO A 55 5.88 -4.44 -11.21
N SER A 56 5.03 -5.33 -11.71
CA SER A 56 3.57 -5.24 -11.51
C SER A 56 3.15 -5.35 -10.04
N ASN A 57 3.86 -6.12 -9.20
CA ASN A 57 3.61 -6.20 -7.76
C ASN A 57 3.88 -4.84 -7.10
N MET A 58 4.99 -4.18 -7.44
CA MET A 58 5.35 -2.85 -6.95
C MET A 58 4.33 -1.78 -7.37
N ILE A 59 3.91 -1.77 -8.63
CA ILE A 59 2.86 -0.86 -9.12
C ILE A 59 1.57 -1.04 -8.32
N ASN A 60 1.16 -2.29 -8.07
CA ASN A 60 -0.06 -2.57 -7.33
C ASN A 60 0.06 -2.20 -5.85
N ASP A 61 1.22 -2.39 -5.22
CA ASP A 61 1.48 -1.93 -3.86
C ASP A 61 1.37 -0.41 -3.76
N LEU A 62 2.07 0.33 -4.60
CA LEU A 62 2.03 1.80 -4.60
C LEU A 62 0.63 2.34 -4.89
N ARG A 63 -0.15 1.70 -5.76
CA ARG A 63 -1.57 2.03 -5.96
C ARG A 63 -2.38 1.78 -4.68
N SER A 64 -2.13 0.66 -4.00
CA SER A 64 -2.81 0.36 -2.73
C SER A 64 -2.52 1.44 -1.68
N ARG A 65 -1.27 1.79 -1.48
CA ARG A 65 -0.85 2.85 -0.54
C ARG A 65 -1.46 4.20 -0.91
N THR A 66 -1.48 4.55 -2.19
CA THR A 66 -2.08 5.79 -2.69
C THR A 66 -3.58 5.84 -2.41
N TYR A 67 -4.33 4.79 -2.74
CA TYR A 67 -5.76 4.72 -2.47
C TYR A 67 -6.07 4.68 -0.96
N ARG A 68 -5.22 4.06 -0.16
CA ARG A 68 -5.35 4.04 1.30
C ARG A 68 -5.19 5.45 1.88
N ASN A 69 -4.22 6.23 1.38
CA ASN A 69 -4.04 7.64 1.74
C ASN A 69 -5.27 8.50 1.36
N MET A 70 -5.94 8.17 0.27
CA MET A 70 -7.19 8.82 -0.15
C MET A 70 -8.43 8.29 0.61
N TYR A 71 -8.28 7.44 1.61
CA TYR A 71 -9.38 6.76 2.33
C TYR A 71 -10.28 5.88 1.43
N MET A 72 -9.80 5.52 0.24
CA MET A 72 -10.50 4.66 -0.71
C MET A 72 -10.19 3.18 -0.44
N ASN A 73 -10.53 2.70 0.76
CA ASN A 73 -10.14 1.38 1.27
C ASN A 73 -10.58 0.21 0.37
N LYS A 74 -11.70 0.34 -0.36
CA LYS A 74 -12.13 -0.72 -1.32
C LYS A 74 -11.13 -0.86 -2.48
N SER A 75 -10.69 0.25 -3.05
CA SER A 75 -9.69 0.27 -4.12
C SER A 75 -8.33 -0.19 -3.60
N ALA A 76 -7.92 0.31 -2.43
CA ALA A 76 -6.69 -0.12 -1.76
C ALA A 76 -6.66 -1.65 -1.58
N PHE A 77 -7.75 -2.25 -1.10
CA PHE A 77 -7.85 -3.71 -0.96
C PHE A 77 -7.64 -4.45 -2.27
N VAL A 78 -8.25 -3.96 -3.36
CA VAL A 78 -8.13 -4.62 -4.69
C VAL A 78 -6.67 -4.64 -5.13
N TYR A 79 -5.96 -3.54 -4.99
CA TYR A 79 -4.57 -3.44 -5.43
C TYR A 79 -3.60 -4.16 -4.50
N ALA A 80 -3.77 -4.08 -3.17
CA ALA A 80 -3.00 -4.90 -2.22
C ALA A 80 -3.14 -6.39 -2.53
N ARG A 81 -4.37 -6.84 -2.84
CA ARG A 81 -4.60 -8.25 -3.20
C ARG A 81 -3.92 -8.64 -4.51
N LYS A 82 -3.87 -7.74 -5.50
CA LYS A 82 -3.14 -8.01 -6.75
C LYS A 82 -1.64 -8.18 -6.49
N ALA A 83 -1.03 -7.29 -5.72
CA ALA A 83 0.37 -7.39 -5.33
C ALA A 83 0.63 -8.71 -4.57
N TYR A 84 -0.16 -9.00 -3.53
CA TYR A 84 -0.07 -10.22 -2.74
C TYR A 84 -0.13 -11.50 -3.62
N VAL A 85 -1.05 -11.55 -4.59
CA VAL A 85 -1.18 -12.74 -5.48
C VAL A 85 0.06 -12.90 -6.35
N ILE A 86 0.61 -11.81 -6.89
CA ILE A 86 1.82 -11.86 -7.69
C ILE A 86 2.98 -12.38 -6.84
N ASP A 87 3.20 -11.84 -5.65
CA ASP A 87 4.29 -12.25 -4.75
C ASP A 87 4.14 -13.70 -4.28
N SER A 88 2.92 -14.14 -3.97
CA SER A 88 2.67 -15.50 -3.53
C SER A 88 2.92 -16.55 -4.63
N ILE A 89 2.75 -16.18 -5.90
CA ILE A 89 3.03 -17.05 -7.04
C ILE A 89 4.52 -17.03 -7.41
N GLN A 90 5.12 -15.85 -7.43
CA GLN A 90 6.51 -15.69 -7.86
C GLN A 90 7.52 -16.09 -6.78
N GLY A 91 7.16 -15.93 -5.50
CA GLY A 91 8.00 -16.30 -4.37
C GLY A 91 9.33 -15.54 -4.27
N THR A 92 9.43 -14.39 -4.93
CA THR A 92 10.70 -13.67 -5.14
C THR A 92 11.11 -12.82 -3.93
N ASP A 93 10.15 -12.27 -3.22
CA ASP A 93 10.39 -11.41 -2.05
C ASP A 93 9.47 -11.76 -0.87
N PRO A 94 9.96 -12.58 0.08
CA PRO A 94 9.20 -12.92 1.29
C PRO A 94 8.88 -11.70 2.18
N SER A 95 9.68 -10.64 2.13
CA SER A 95 9.45 -9.42 2.92
C SER A 95 8.30 -8.62 2.34
N HIS A 96 8.27 -8.43 1.03
CA HIS A 96 7.18 -7.74 0.35
C HIS A 96 5.86 -8.53 0.46
N LEU A 97 5.89 -9.87 0.35
CA LEU A 97 4.71 -10.71 0.61
C LEU A 97 4.16 -10.50 2.04
N LEU A 98 5.05 -10.39 3.04
CA LEU A 98 4.64 -10.11 4.42
C LEU A 98 4.00 -8.73 4.54
N GLU A 99 4.56 -7.69 3.91
CA GLU A 99 3.98 -6.33 3.90
C GLU A 99 2.59 -6.33 3.27
N MET A 100 2.40 -6.97 2.13
CA MET A 100 1.08 -7.07 1.49
C MET A 100 0.07 -7.85 2.35
N THR A 101 0.53 -8.86 3.07
CA THR A 101 -0.33 -9.62 4.00
C THR A 101 -0.77 -8.75 5.19
N ILE A 102 0.13 -7.93 5.73
CA ILE A 102 -0.18 -6.94 6.78
C ILE A 102 -1.21 -5.93 6.27
N ASP A 103 -0.98 -5.35 5.10
CA ASP A 103 -1.88 -4.37 4.51
C ASP A 103 -3.27 -4.96 4.27
N LEU A 104 -3.36 -6.19 3.77
CA LEU A 104 -4.63 -6.88 3.59
C LEU A 104 -5.36 -7.13 4.92
N ALA A 105 -4.65 -7.45 5.99
CA ALA A 105 -5.24 -7.60 7.32
C ALA A 105 -5.84 -6.27 7.82
N GLU A 106 -5.06 -5.18 7.76
CA GLU A 106 -5.47 -3.86 8.19
C GLU A 106 -6.63 -3.28 7.35
N ILE A 107 -6.53 -3.36 6.02
CA ILE A 107 -7.57 -2.85 5.12
C ILE A 107 -8.86 -3.66 5.29
N SER A 108 -8.77 -4.97 5.49
CA SER A 108 -9.94 -5.81 5.77
C SER A 108 -10.64 -5.38 7.07
N PHE A 109 -9.86 -5.07 8.12
CA PHE A 109 -10.40 -4.52 9.37
C PHE A 109 -11.13 -3.19 9.13
N LEU A 110 -10.52 -2.25 8.42
CA LEU A 110 -11.12 -0.95 8.07
C LEU A 110 -12.41 -1.09 7.24
N LEU A 111 -12.51 -2.16 6.45
CA LEU A 111 -13.71 -2.50 5.69
C LEU A 111 -14.75 -3.30 6.50
N SER A 112 -14.52 -3.50 7.80
CA SER A 112 -15.35 -4.32 8.70
C SER A 112 -15.48 -5.79 8.25
N ARG A 113 -14.50 -6.28 7.49
CA ARG A 113 -14.39 -7.67 7.05
C ARG A 113 -13.55 -8.47 8.04
N PHE A 114 -14.05 -8.61 9.25
CA PHE A 114 -13.29 -9.10 10.40
C PHE A 114 -12.75 -10.52 10.21
N GLU A 115 -13.53 -11.44 9.65
CA GLU A 115 -13.05 -12.81 9.36
C GLU A 115 -11.88 -12.81 8.37
N GLN A 116 -11.93 -11.97 7.36
CA GLN A 116 -10.88 -11.82 6.37
C GLN A 116 -9.64 -11.18 6.97
N SER A 117 -9.82 -10.18 7.83
CA SER A 117 -8.75 -9.54 8.59
C SER A 117 -8.03 -10.56 9.48
N VAL A 118 -8.77 -11.37 10.24
CA VAL A 118 -8.22 -12.44 11.08
C VAL A 118 -7.44 -13.46 10.25
N LYS A 119 -7.96 -13.83 9.08
CA LYS A 119 -7.28 -14.77 8.17
C LYS A 119 -5.90 -14.25 7.76
N TYR A 120 -5.85 -13.02 7.21
CA TYR A 120 -4.59 -12.41 6.78
C TYR A 120 -3.65 -12.15 7.96
N ALA A 121 -4.16 -11.71 9.11
CA ALA A 121 -3.33 -11.50 10.29
C ALA A 121 -2.68 -12.82 10.77
N THR A 122 -3.43 -13.93 10.76
CA THR A 122 -2.90 -15.24 11.14
C THR A 122 -1.83 -15.73 10.16
N GLU A 123 -2.07 -15.57 8.87
CA GLU A 123 -1.12 -15.90 7.81
C GLU A 123 0.16 -15.06 7.93
N GLY A 124 -0.01 -13.75 8.12
CA GLY A 124 1.12 -12.82 8.28
C GLY A 124 1.96 -13.11 9.51
N ILE A 125 1.36 -13.54 10.65
CA ILE A 125 2.11 -13.98 11.85
C ILE A 125 3.01 -15.16 11.51
N ALA A 126 2.51 -16.14 10.75
CA ALA A 126 3.32 -17.29 10.35
C ALA A 126 4.50 -16.87 9.45
N LEU A 127 4.26 -15.93 8.51
CA LEU A 127 5.32 -15.36 7.66
C LEU A 127 6.32 -14.54 8.47
N ALA A 128 5.86 -13.69 9.40
CA ALA A 128 6.72 -12.87 10.25
C ALA A 128 7.64 -13.73 11.12
N ARG A 129 7.11 -14.79 11.72
CA ARG A 129 7.88 -15.78 12.50
C ARG A 129 8.93 -16.47 11.65
N LYS A 130 8.56 -16.92 10.46
CA LYS A 130 9.48 -17.56 9.52
C LYS A 130 10.64 -16.64 9.12
N ASN A 131 10.36 -15.33 8.98
CA ASN A 131 11.34 -14.32 8.61
C ASN A 131 12.09 -13.72 9.83
N GLY A 132 11.76 -14.13 11.06
CA GLY A 132 12.34 -13.55 12.27
C GLY A 132 11.94 -12.09 12.52
N ASN A 133 10.85 -11.60 11.87
CA ASN A 133 10.41 -10.21 11.97
C ASN A 133 9.42 -10.03 13.12
N LYS A 134 9.95 -9.80 14.32
CA LYS A 134 9.17 -9.61 15.55
C LYS A 134 8.29 -8.36 15.52
N GLY A 135 8.75 -7.28 14.88
CA GLY A 135 7.97 -6.05 14.74
C GLY A 135 6.69 -6.28 13.94
N SER A 136 6.79 -6.97 12.80
CA SER A 136 5.62 -7.35 12.01
C SER A 136 4.72 -8.36 12.73
N GLU A 137 5.30 -9.30 13.46
CA GLU A 137 4.52 -10.24 14.30
C GLU A 137 3.70 -9.48 15.35
N ALA A 138 4.32 -8.56 16.08
CA ALA A 138 3.64 -7.75 17.10
C ALA A 138 2.52 -6.89 16.50
N LYS A 139 2.75 -6.27 15.33
CA LYS A 139 1.74 -5.49 14.61
C LYS A 139 0.51 -6.34 14.25
N LEU A 140 0.72 -7.56 13.80
CA LEU A 140 -0.36 -8.49 13.42
C LEU A 140 -1.08 -9.07 14.63
N LEU A 141 -0.38 -9.34 15.73
CA LEU A 141 -1.00 -9.69 17.01
C LEU A 141 -1.92 -8.57 17.51
N PHE A 142 -1.47 -7.30 17.40
CA PHE A 142 -2.31 -6.16 17.71
C PHE A 142 -3.56 -6.11 16.82
N CYS A 143 -3.43 -6.35 15.51
CA CYS A 143 -4.56 -6.44 14.59
C CYS A 143 -5.56 -7.53 15.00
N LEU A 144 -5.10 -8.71 15.43
CA LEU A 144 -5.96 -9.77 15.96
C LEU A 144 -6.67 -9.33 17.24
N GLY A 145 -5.97 -8.63 18.12
CA GLY A 145 -6.55 -8.09 19.36
C GLY A 145 -7.70 -7.13 19.08
N GLU A 146 -7.54 -6.21 18.14
CA GLU A 146 -8.61 -5.29 17.72
C GLU A 146 -9.80 -6.03 17.10
N ASN A 147 -9.55 -7.03 16.24
CA ASN A 147 -10.62 -7.85 15.67
C ASN A 147 -11.42 -8.56 16.76
N LYS A 148 -10.75 -9.16 17.75
CA LYS A 148 -11.41 -9.84 18.87
C LYS A 148 -12.24 -8.89 19.73
N LYS A 149 -11.73 -7.68 19.99
CA LYS A 149 -12.47 -6.66 20.74
C LYS A 149 -13.76 -6.25 20.04
N VAL A 150 -13.69 -5.98 18.73
CA VAL A 150 -14.87 -5.60 17.93
C VAL A 150 -15.91 -6.72 17.91
N LEU A 151 -15.48 -7.97 17.87
CA LEU A 151 -16.34 -9.15 17.95
C LEU A 151 -16.88 -9.45 19.37
N GLY A 152 -16.62 -8.57 20.35
CA GLY A 152 -17.08 -8.73 21.73
C GLY A 152 -16.21 -9.64 22.61
N LEU A 153 -15.17 -10.24 22.07
CA LEU A 153 -14.25 -11.16 22.74
C LEU A 153 -13.11 -10.38 23.43
N LYS A 154 -13.46 -9.41 24.27
CA LYS A 154 -12.50 -8.45 24.87
C LYS A 154 -11.33 -9.13 25.57
N ARG A 155 -11.60 -10.19 26.36
CA ARG A 155 -10.54 -10.90 27.09
C ARG A 155 -9.49 -11.52 26.16
N GLU A 156 -9.94 -12.13 25.07
CA GLU A 156 -9.03 -12.67 24.04
C GLU A 156 -8.26 -11.53 23.35
N GLY A 157 -8.94 -10.41 23.07
CA GLY A 157 -8.31 -9.23 22.46
C GLY A 157 -7.15 -8.68 23.31
N TYR A 158 -7.36 -8.55 24.62
CA TYR A 158 -6.31 -8.11 25.54
C TYR A 158 -5.14 -9.10 25.61
N ALA A 159 -5.41 -10.39 25.58
CA ALA A 159 -4.35 -11.41 25.57
C ALA A 159 -3.44 -11.30 24.32
N TYR A 160 -3.98 -10.91 23.16
CA TYR A 160 -3.17 -10.63 21.97
C TYR A 160 -2.34 -9.36 22.12
N PHE A 161 -2.86 -8.31 22.77
CA PHE A 161 -2.09 -7.09 23.04
C PHE A 161 -0.94 -7.36 23.99
N ASP A 162 -1.16 -8.14 25.04
CA ASP A 162 -0.10 -8.52 25.98
C ASP A 162 1.02 -9.27 25.25
N GLN A 163 0.66 -10.25 24.38
CA GLN A 163 1.65 -10.96 23.57
C GLN A 163 2.44 -10.01 22.64
N ALA A 164 1.78 -9.03 22.01
CA ALA A 164 2.45 -8.06 21.16
C ALA A 164 3.45 -7.20 21.97
N ILE A 165 3.04 -6.77 23.15
CA ILE A 165 3.89 -5.95 24.04
C ILE A 165 5.10 -6.74 24.52
N ASP A 166 4.91 -7.99 24.96
CA ASP A 166 6.00 -8.83 25.46
C ASP A 166 7.03 -9.12 24.37
N LEU A 167 6.57 -9.30 23.12
CA LEU A 167 7.44 -9.53 21.99
C LEU A 167 8.37 -8.34 21.70
N ILE A 168 7.84 -7.10 21.81
CA ILE A 168 8.61 -5.87 21.58
C ILE A 168 9.56 -5.58 22.76
N LYS A 169 9.11 -5.78 23.99
CA LYS A 169 9.97 -5.58 25.19
C LYS A 169 11.19 -6.50 25.17
N GLY A 170 11.03 -7.75 24.76
CA GLY A 170 12.14 -8.69 24.64
C GLY A 170 13.20 -8.30 23.62
N GLU A 171 12.94 -7.32 22.73
CA GLU A 171 13.96 -6.74 21.83
C GLU A 171 14.73 -5.59 22.46
N SER A 172 14.13 -4.87 23.40
CA SER A 172 14.76 -3.69 24.06
C SER A 172 15.80 -4.11 25.10
N ASP A 173 15.76 -5.36 25.56
CA ASP A 173 16.61 -5.90 26.63
C ASP A 173 17.84 -6.69 26.09
N MET A 174 18.04 -6.74 24.77
CA MET A 174 19.18 -7.35 24.08
C MET A 174 20.11 -6.30 23.49
#